data_d6b03d36177e822bbdffd810167e70e5
#
_entry.id   d6b03d36177e822bbdffd810167e70e5
#
_cell.length_a   1.000
_cell.length_b   1.000
_cell.length_c   1.000
_cell.angle_alpha   90.00
_cell.angle_beta   90.00
_cell.angle_gamma   90.00
#
_symmetry.space_group_name_H-M   'P 1'
#
loop_
_entity.id
_entity.type
_entity.pdbx_description
1 polymer ?
#
loop_
_entity_poly.entity_id
_entity_poly.type
_entity_poly.pdbx_seq_one_letter_code
_entity_poly.pdbx_strand_id
1 'polypeptide(L)'
;MPFADYQEMYRQKLTTADEAVKVIKSGDWVDYGFCAIHPRVLDEALARRAPELEDVKVRGGISLWKPAIFDIEDPVHHIIYNSHHMSGVERHHIASGACFHEPMRYSELPRYYYDHITPPDVAMFQVTPMDKHGYFNFGLSASHLKAVCQMSKVVIVEVNENMPRCLGGFDNCIHISEVDMVVEGRNNPMGILPSGAATEVDKAVAQLIVEQIPDGACLQLGIGGMPNTVGAMLCESDLKDLGVHTEMYVDAYVDLAMAGKVTCARKNIDRGRQVFAFAAGTQKLYDYLDDNPACMAAPISYTNDIRTIASIDNFVSINNAVDVDLYGQVNGETAGIKQISGAGGQQDFVLGAYLSKGGKSFICLSSTFKDKDGSMKSRIRPTLQPGSVVTDTRVNTMYVVTEYGCVCLKGLSVWERAEKLISIAHPDFREELIRAAEQQKIWYPHNRR
;
A
#
# COMPACT_ATOMS: atom_id res chain seq x y z
N MET A 1 17.93 -38.73 5.51
CA MET A 1 18.74 -38.13 4.45
C MET A 1 19.84 -37.34 5.14
N PRO A 2 21.09 -37.35 4.68
CA PRO A 2 22.07 -36.42 5.20
C PRO A 2 21.53 -34.98 4.98
N PHE A 3 21.77 -34.10 5.96
CA PHE A 3 21.41 -32.70 5.82
C PHE A 3 22.01 -32.19 4.50
N ALA A 4 21.18 -31.61 3.63
CA ALA A 4 21.64 -31.03 2.38
C ALA A 4 22.66 -29.92 2.70
N ASP A 5 23.78 -29.90 1.98
CA ASP A 5 24.73 -28.78 2.09
C ASP A 5 24.14 -27.56 1.36
N TYR A 6 23.43 -26.72 2.11
CA TYR A 6 22.77 -25.53 1.55
C TYR A 6 23.81 -24.53 0.98
N GLN A 7 25.02 -24.53 1.54
CA GLN A 7 26.10 -23.69 1.01
C GLN A 7 26.59 -24.18 -0.36
N GLU A 8 26.62 -25.51 -0.55
CA GLU A 8 26.94 -26.07 -1.86
C GLU A 8 25.83 -25.77 -2.87
N MET A 9 24.55 -25.91 -2.50
CA MET A 9 23.44 -25.53 -3.35
C MET A 9 23.51 -24.04 -3.74
N TYR A 10 23.86 -23.17 -2.77
CA TYR A 10 24.06 -21.74 -3.03
C TYR A 10 25.16 -21.50 -4.08
N ARG A 11 26.34 -22.10 -3.89
CA ARG A 11 27.43 -21.98 -4.85
C ARG A 11 27.09 -22.45 -6.25
N GLN A 12 26.32 -23.53 -6.36
CA GLN A 12 25.87 -24.07 -7.66
C GLN A 12 24.86 -23.17 -8.37
N LYS A 13 24.05 -22.42 -7.63
CA LYS A 13 23.04 -21.49 -8.17
C LYS A 13 23.54 -20.05 -8.31
N LEU A 14 24.72 -19.75 -7.75
CA LEU A 14 25.32 -18.43 -7.80
C LEU A 14 25.74 -18.09 -9.25
N THR A 15 25.29 -16.91 -9.71
CA THR A 15 25.60 -16.40 -11.04
C THR A 15 25.66 -14.88 -11.05
N THR A 16 26.06 -14.28 -12.16
CA THR A 16 26.01 -12.83 -12.37
C THR A 16 24.62 -12.39 -12.83
N ALA A 17 24.29 -11.11 -12.61
CA ALA A 17 23.02 -10.56 -13.10
C ALA A 17 22.88 -10.66 -14.63
N ASP A 18 23.96 -10.39 -15.37
CA ASP A 18 23.96 -10.46 -16.83
C ASP A 18 23.73 -11.90 -17.36
N GLU A 19 24.24 -12.92 -16.66
CA GLU A 19 23.95 -14.32 -17.01
C GLU A 19 22.54 -14.71 -16.60
N ALA A 20 22.08 -14.30 -15.41
CA ALA A 20 20.76 -14.64 -14.89
C ALA A 20 19.63 -14.15 -15.81
N VAL A 21 19.70 -12.90 -16.28
CA VAL A 21 18.65 -12.33 -17.14
C VAL A 21 18.60 -12.91 -18.55
N LYS A 22 19.57 -13.76 -18.97
CA LYS A 22 19.55 -14.42 -20.28
C LYS A 22 18.38 -15.39 -20.43
N VAL A 23 17.78 -15.85 -19.35
CA VAL A 23 16.60 -16.74 -19.39
C VAL A 23 15.36 -16.03 -19.91
N ILE A 24 15.31 -14.68 -19.79
CA ILE A 24 14.18 -13.85 -20.22
C ILE A 24 14.18 -13.78 -21.76
N LYS A 25 13.02 -14.01 -22.34
CA LYS A 25 12.77 -14.02 -23.79
C LYS A 25 11.72 -12.98 -24.17
N SER A 26 11.68 -12.62 -25.44
CA SER A 26 10.60 -11.81 -25.99
C SER A 26 9.24 -12.43 -25.71
N GLY A 27 8.29 -11.60 -25.28
CA GLY A 27 6.95 -12.00 -24.89
C GLY A 27 6.79 -12.43 -23.43
N ASP A 28 7.87 -12.62 -22.67
CA ASP A 28 7.82 -13.10 -21.28
C ASP A 28 7.18 -12.07 -20.32
N TRP A 29 6.60 -12.60 -19.25
CA TRP A 29 6.20 -11.86 -18.07
C TRP A 29 7.27 -11.99 -16.98
N VAL A 30 7.74 -10.86 -16.49
CA VAL A 30 8.74 -10.78 -15.42
C VAL A 30 8.09 -10.12 -14.20
N ASP A 31 8.33 -10.64 -13.00
CA ASP A 31 7.79 -10.10 -11.76
C ASP A 31 8.92 -9.59 -10.86
N TYR A 32 8.79 -8.32 -10.42
CA TYR A 32 9.75 -7.65 -9.53
C TYR A 32 9.38 -7.73 -8.05
N GLY A 33 8.30 -8.43 -7.71
CA GLY A 33 7.72 -8.37 -6.39
C GLY A 33 7.08 -7.01 -6.12
N PHE A 34 7.16 -6.51 -4.88
CA PHE A 34 6.42 -5.31 -4.49
C PHE A 34 7.24 -4.37 -3.61
N CYS A 35 7.22 -3.09 -3.94
CA CYS A 35 7.77 -2.00 -3.15
C CYS A 35 9.30 -2.10 -2.93
N ALA A 36 9.76 -2.19 -1.68
CA ALA A 36 11.16 -2.10 -1.28
C ALA A 36 12.05 -3.27 -1.76
N ILE A 37 11.45 -4.34 -2.31
CA ILE A 37 12.19 -5.54 -2.74
C ILE A 37 12.42 -5.59 -4.26
N HIS A 38 12.04 -4.57 -5.02
CA HIS A 38 12.37 -4.54 -6.45
C HIS A 38 13.86 -4.77 -6.67
N PRO A 39 14.26 -5.52 -7.71
CA PRO A 39 15.68 -5.82 -7.96
C PRO A 39 16.42 -4.55 -8.40
N ARG A 40 17.72 -4.50 -8.16
CA ARG A 40 18.61 -3.41 -8.59
C ARG A 40 19.52 -3.85 -9.72
N VAL A 41 20.41 -4.80 -9.43
CA VAL A 41 21.38 -5.25 -10.41
C VAL A 41 20.75 -6.09 -11.51
N LEU A 42 19.70 -6.86 -11.20
CA LEU A 42 18.95 -7.62 -12.18
C LEU A 42 18.11 -6.70 -13.10
N ASP A 43 17.51 -5.64 -12.57
CA ASP A 43 16.81 -4.63 -13.37
C ASP A 43 17.75 -3.90 -14.34
N GLU A 44 18.93 -3.49 -13.86
CA GLU A 44 19.96 -2.88 -14.72
C GLU A 44 20.44 -3.85 -15.81
N ALA A 45 20.59 -5.14 -15.48
CA ALA A 45 20.99 -6.16 -16.46
C ALA A 45 19.90 -6.40 -17.51
N LEU A 46 18.63 -6.43 -17.10
CA LEU A 46 17.49 -6.52 -18.02
C LEU A 46 17.41 -5.30 -18.93
N ALA A 47 17.59 -4.10 -18.39
CA ALA A 47 17.61 -2.85 -19.17
C ALA A 47 18.70 -2.86 -20.27
N ARG A 48 19.90 -3.40 -19.97
CA ARG A 48 20.96 -3.55 -20.98
C ARG A 48 20.59 -4.50 -22.10
N ARG A 49 19.76 -5.50 -21.81
CA ARG A 49 19.28 -6.48 -22.81
C ARG A 49 18.05 -6.01 -23.60
N ALA A 50 17.45 -4.88 -23.24
CA ALA A 50 16.24 -4.40 -23.91
C ALA A 50 16.33 -4.42 -25.46
N PRO A 51 17.43 -4.00 -26.11
CA PRO A 51 17.52 -4.03 -27.57
C PRO A 51 17.43 -5.43 -28.22
N GLU A 52 17.60 -6.49 -27.43
CA GLU A 52 17.50 -7.88 -27.87
C GLU A 52 16.11 -8.48 -27.66
N LEU A 53 15.22 -7.75 -26.96
CA LEU A 53 13.94 -8.24 -26.48
C LEU A 53 12.79 -7.44 -27.06
N GLU A 54 11.68 -8.10 -27.31
CA GLU A 54 10.43 -7.50 -27.77
C GLU A 54 9.29 -7.94 -26.87
N ASP A 55 8.35 -7.02 -26.55
CA ASP A 55 7.09 -7.30 -25.87
C ASP A 55 7.26 -7.98 -24.48
N VAL A 56 8.33 -7.67 -23.75
CA VAL A 56 8.48 -8.12 -22.36
C VAL A 56 7.59 -7.27 -21.45
N LYS A 57 6.88 -7.91 -20.53
CA LYS A 57 6.02 -7.26 -19.56
C LYS A 57 6.60 -7.44 -18.16
N VAL A 58 6.79 -6.33 -17.44
CA VAL A 58 7.24 -6.36 -16.05
C VAL A 58 6.07 -6.03 -15.14
N ARG A 59 5.87 -6.78 -14.06
CA ARG A 59 4.95 -6.48 -12.97
C ARG A 59 5.67 -6.00 -11.74
N GLY A 60 5.01 -5.12 -10.99
CA GLY A 60 5.45 -4.63 -9.69
C GLY A 60 4.49 -3.60 -9.13
N GLY A 61 4.96 -2.75 -8.26
CA GLY A 61 4.15 -1.64 -7.71
C GLY A 61 4.89 -0.89 -6.61
N ILE A 62 4.56 0.38 -6.44
CA ILE A 62 5.17 1.29 -5.45
C ILE A 62 6.69 1.29 -5.54
N SER A 63 7.25 1.64 -6.68
CA SER A 63 8.71 1.76 -6.81
C SER A 63 9.25 2.88 -5.91
N LEU A 64 10.21 2.54 -5.04
CA LEU A 64 10.89 3.51 -4.16
C LEU A 64 12.10 4.17 -4.85
N TRP A 65 12.49 3.67 -5.98
CA TRP A 65 13.50 4.23 -6.88
C TRP A 65 13.06 3.99 -8.32
N LYS A 66 13.69 4.68 -9.24
CA LYS A 66 13.41 4.54 -10.66
C LYS A 66 14.06 3.25 -11.20
N PRO A 67 13.31 2.25 -11.64
CA PRO A 67 13.83 1.12 -12.37
C PRO A 67 14.60 1.54 -13.64
N ALA A 68 15.69 0.86 -13.95
CA ALA A 68 16.53 1.14 -15.12
C ALA A 68 15.80 0.88 -16.45
N ILE A 69 14.82 -0.03 -16.45
CA ILE A 69 13.98 -0.30 -17.63
C ILE A 69 13.13 0.90 -18.06
N PHE A 70 12.98 1.94 -17.25
CA PHE A 70 12.32 3.19 -17.67
C PHE A 70 13.24 4.12 -18.47
N ASP A 71 14.54 3.88 -18.48
CA ASP A 71 15.54 4.68 -19.22
C ASP A 71 15.99 4.05 -20.53
N ILE A 72 15.43 2.90 -20.93
CA ILE A 72 15.73 2.25 -22.20
C ILE A 72 15.17 3.05 -23.38
N GLU A 73 15.80 2.91 -24.52
CA GLU A 73 15.28 3.43 -25.78
C GLU A 73 14.04 2.60 -26.19
N ASP A 74 12.99 3.27 -26.66
CA ASP A 74 11.72 2.66 -27.10
C ASP A 74 11.12 1.61 -26.13
N PRO A 75 10.80 1.99 -24.86
CA PRO A 75 10.30 1.04 -23.89
C PRO A 75 8.98 0.36 -24.33
N VAL A 76 8.15 1.05 -25.10
CA VAL A 76 6.85 0.51 -25.56
C VAL A 76 7.02 -0.71 -26.45
N HIS A 77 8.11 -0.78 -27.21
CA HIS A 77 8.43 -1.91 -28.07
C HIS A 77 9.14 -3.05 -27.33
N HIS A 78 10.04 -2.70 -26.42
CA HIS A 78 10.91 -3.64 -25.74
C HIS A 78 10.36 -4.17 -24.43
N ILE A 79 10.11 -3.27 -23.45
CA ILE A 79 9.73 -3.62 -22.08
C ILE A 79 8.71 -2.62 -21.52
N ILE A 80 7.51 -3.09 -21.24
CA ILE A 80 6.48 -2.26 -20.57
C ILE A 80 6.30 -2.68 -19.11
N TYR A 81 6.02 -1.71 -18.24
CA TYR A 81 5.81 -1.93 -16.81
C TYR A 81 4.32 -1.90 -16.47
N ASN A 82 3.84 -2.89 -15.75
CA ASN A 82 2.48 -2.97 -15.24
C ASN A 82 2.50 -2.84 -13.72
N SER A 83 1.91 -1.76 -13.22
CA SER A 83 1.94 -1.45 -11.80
C SER A 83 0.62 -1.76 -11.13
N HIS A 84 0.65 -2.58 -10.09
CA HIS A 84 -0.50 -2.84 -9.24
C HIS A 84 -0.89 -1.63 -8.40
N HIS A 85 0.06 -0.73 -8.12
CA HIS A 85 -0.18 0.50 -7.37
C HIS A 85 0.86 1.54 -7.75
N MET A 86 0.39 2.70 -8.25
CA MET A 86 1.28 3.75 -8.76
C MET A 86 1.94 4.56 -7.66
N SER A 87 3.26 4.66 -7.68
CA SER A 87 4.04 5.65 -6.95
C SER A 87 4.29 6.92 -7.79
N GLY A 88 5.07 7.86 -7.25
CA GLY A 88 5.55 9.01 -8.01
C GLY A 88 6.38 8.62 -9.23
N VAL A 89 7.12 7.52 -9.13
CA VAL A 89 8.00 7.02 -10.20
C VAL A 89 7.18 6.54 -11.38
N GLU A 90 6.26 5.60 -11.17
CA GLU A 90 5.46 5.01 -12.26
C GLU A 90 4.58 6.04 -12.95
N ARG A 91 4.00 6.99 -12.19
CA ARG A 91 3.14 8.04 -12.77
C ARG A 91 3.81 8.86 -13.88
N HIS A 92 5.13 9.08 -13.78
CA HIS A 92 5.86 9.84 -14.79
C HIS A 92 5.95 9.11 -16.14
N HIS A 93 5.80 7.78 -16.14
CA HIS A 93 5.99 6.92 -17.31
C HIS A 93 4.68 6.48 -17.97
N ILE A 94 3.51 6.86 -17.41
CA ILE A 94 2.20 6.58 -18.03
C ILE A 94 2.05 7.30 -19.38
N ALA A 95 2.43 8.57 -19.45
CA ALA A 95 2.26 9.39 -20.66
C ALA A 95 3.12 8.91 -21.84
N SER A 96 4.25 8.26 -21.58
CA SER A 96 5.11 7.65 -22.63
C SER A 96 4.63 6.29 -23.08
N GLY A 97 3.64 5.69 -22.41
CA GLY A 97 3.22 4.31 -22.66
C GLY A 97 4.16 3.24 -22.10
N ALA A 98 5.20 3.64 -21.35
CA ALA A 98 6.12 2.71 -20.72
C ALA A 98 5.57 2.06 -19.44
N CYS A 99 4.48 2.60 -18.88
CA CYS A 99 3.85 2.09 -17.67
C CYS A 99 2.33 2.11 -17.77
N PHE A 100 1.69 1.02 -17.32
CA PHE A 100 0.25 0.89 -17.22
C PHE A 100 -0.15 0.53 -15.79
N HIS A 101 -1.36 0.94 -15.39
CA HIS A 101 -1.95 0.51 -14.13
C HIS A 101 -2.69 -0.82 -14.33
N GLU A 102 -2.43 -1.77 -13.45
CA GLU A 102 -3.10 -3.06 -13.37
C GLU A 102 -4.02 -3.05 -12.12
N PRO A 103 -5.32 -2.71 -12.29
CA PRO A 103 -6.23 -2.51 -11.16
C PRO A 103 -6.48 -3.82 -10.41
N MET A 104 -6.44 -3.74 -9.08
CA MET A 104 -6.73 -4.90 -8.24
C MET A 104 -7.08 -4.47 -6.81
N ARG A 105 -7.80 -5.31 -6.09
CA ARG A 105 -7.93 -5.23 -4.64
C ARG A 105 -6.79 -6.06 -4.01
N TYR A 106 -6.02 -5.46 -3.13
CA TYR A 106 -4.73 -6.00 -2.74
C TYR A 106 -4.83 -7.35 -2.02
N SER A 107 -5.88 -7.56 -1.19
CA SER A 107 -6.12 -8.86 -0.54
C SER A 107 -6.28 -10.04 -1.52
N GLU A 108 -6.73 -9.76 -2.74
CA GLU A 108 -7.00 -10.79 -3.76
C GLU A 108 -5.77 -11.15 -4.60
N LEU A 109 -4.69 -10.38 -4.49
CA LEU A 109 -3.54 -10.49 -5.38
C LEU A 109 -2.93 -11.91 -5.44
N PRO A 110 -2.70 -12.63 -4.32
CA PRO A 110 -2.23 -14.01 -4.39
C PRO A 110 -3.14 -14.91 -5.23
N ARG A 111 -4.45 -14.75 -5.09
CA ARG A 111 -5.42 -15.52 -5.89
C ARG A 111 -5.36 -15.16 -7.37
N TYR A 112 -5.09 -13.89 -7.71
CA TYR A 112 -4.92 -13.51 -9.11
C TYR A 112 -3.76 -14.27 -9.75
N TYR A 113 -2.64 -14.45 -9.05
CA TYR A 113 -1.53 -15.26 -9.54
C TYR A 113 -1.90 -16.72 -9.75
N TYR A 114 -2.71 -17.31 -8.87
CA TYR A 114 -3.14 -18.70 -9.02
C TYR A 114 -4.19 -18.92 -10.11
N ASP A 115 -5.14 -17.98 -10.29
CA ASP A 115 -6.36 -18.26 -11.02
C ASP A 115 -6.59 -17.38 -12.27
N HIS A 116 -6.01 -16.18 -12.35
CA HIS A 116 -6.53 -15.16 -13.27
C HIS A 116 -5.50 -14.51 -14.18
N ILE A 117 -4.33 -14.17 -13.71
CA ILE A 117 -3.33 -13.47 -14.52
C ILE A 117 -2.40 -14.46 -15.24
N THR A 118 -1.75 -13.99 -16.30
CA THR A 118 -0.67 -14.76 -16.93
C THR A 118 0.43 -14.98 -15.89
N PRO A 119 0.77 -16.25 -15.56
CA PRO A 119 1.85 -16.54 -14.62
C PRO A 119 3.16 -15.92 -15.08
N PRO A 120 4.02 -15.46 -14.17
CA PRO A 120 5.34 -14.97 -14.54
C PRO A 120 6.19 -16.07 -15.14
N ASP A 121 6.91 -15.75 -16.22
CA ASP A 121 7.96 -16.62 -16.72
C ASP A 121 9.18 -16.56 -15.80
N VAL A 122 9.49 -15.35 -15.29
CA VAL A 122 10.60 -15.11 -14.39
C VAL A 122 10.16 -14.21 -13.23
N ALA A 123 10.42 -14.64 -11.99
CA ALA A 123 10.40 -13.74 -10.84
C ALA A 123 11.82 -13.34 -10.48
N MET A 124 12.05 -12.04 -10.22
CA MET A 124 13.35 -11.55 -9.77
C MET A 124 13.19 -10.38 -8.80
N PHE A 125 13.67 -10.55 -7.58
CA PHE A 125 13.48 -9.60 -6.48
C PHE A 125 14.59 -9.71 -5.43
N GLN A 126 14.69 -8.69 -4.56
CA GLN A 126 15.68 -8.69 -3.49
C GLN A 126 15.23 -9.52 -2.29
N VAL A 127 16.20 -10.15 -1.62
CA VAL A 127 16.04 -10.95 -0.40
C VAL A 127 17.18 -10.69 0.58
N THR A 128 17.02 -11.14 1.84
CA THR A 128 18.14 -11.19 2.80
C THR A 128 19.20 -12.21 2.38
N PRO A 129 20.42 -12.18 2.97
CA PRO A 129 21.33 -13.31 2.91
C PRO A 129 20.66 -14.63 3.36
N MET A 130 21.11 -15.75 2.78
CA MET A 130 20.62 -17.07 3.12
C MET A 130 21.00 -17.44 4.58
N ASP A 131 20.05 -17.92 5.34
CA ASP A 131 20.29 -18.39 6.70
C ASP A 131 20.93 -19.80 6.72
N LYS A 132 21.34 -20.25 7.91
CA LYS A 132 21.97 -21.58 8.10
C LYS A 132 21.05 -22.76 7.76
N HIS A 133 19.77 -22.54 7.58
CA HIS A 133 18.77 -23.54 7.23
C HIS A 133 18.38 -23.50 5.75
N GLY A 134 19.05 -22.67 4.95
CA GLY A 134 18.81 -22.54 3.52
C GLY A 134 17.66 -21.60 3.13
N TYR A 135 17.20 -20.75 4.01
CA TYR A 135 16.12 -19.82 3.72
C TYR A 135 16.62 -18.42 3.44
N PHE A 136 16.02 -17.77 2.45
CA PHE A 136 16.06 -16.33 2.21
C PHE A 136 14.77 -15.71 2.75
N ASN A 137 14.89 -14.68 3.57
CA ASN A 137 13.73 -13.92 4.04
C ASN A 137 13.33 -12.89 2.99
N PHE A 138 12.03 -12.69 2.77
CA PHE A 138 11.51 -11.68 1.84
C PHE A 138 11.68 -10.24 2.35
N GLY A 139 12.21 -10.09 3.56
CA GLY A 139 12.50 -8.79 4.14
C GLY A 139 11.26 -7.91 4.25
N LEU A 140 11.33 -6.75 3.64
CA LEU A 140 10.32 -5.70 3.76
C LEU A 140 9.00 -5.98 3.04
N SER A 141 8.85 -7.09 2.31
CA SER A 141 7.61 -7.37 1.56
C SER A 141 7.30 -8.86 1.45
N ALA A 142 6.62 -9.42 2.45
CA ALA A 142 6.01 -10.75 2.35
C ALA A 142 4.84 -10.74 1.36
N SER A 143 3.93 -9.77 1.51
CA SER A 143 2.87 -9.43 0.57
C SER A 143 2.25 -10.63 -0.18
N HIS A 144 2.43 -10.72 -1.48
CA HIS A 144 1.99 -11.82 -2.34
C HIS A 144 3.15 -12.66 -2.90
N LEU A 145 4.36 -12.45 -2.39
CA LEU A 145 5.58 -12.92 -3.02
C LEU A 145 5.67 -14.46 -3.06
N LYS A 146 5.11 -15.17 -2.07
CA LYS A 146 5.05 -16.64 -2.11
C LYS A 146 4.24 -17.14 -3.30
N ALA A 147 3.12 -16.49 -3.64
CA ALA A 147 2.32 -16.83 -4.81
C ALA A 147 3.10 -16.54 -6.11
N VAL A 148 3.81 -15.41 -6.17
CA VAL A 148 4.70 -15.10 -7.30
C VAL A 148 5.72 -16.23 -7.50
N CYS A 149 6.43 -16.63 -6.45
CA CYS A 149 7.44 -17.71 -6.52
C CYS A 149 6.83 -19.04 -6.99
N GLN A 150 5.65 -19.41 -6.47
CA GLN A 150 5.00 -20.68 -6.79
C GLN A 150 4.49 -20.73 -8.24
N MET A 151 4.13 -19.59 -8.81
CA MET A 151 3.58 -19.52 -10.16
C MET A 151 4.62 -19.20 -11.23
N SER A 152 5.82 -18.76 -10.85
CA SER A 152 6.89 -18.47 -11.79
C SER A 152 7.58 -19.73 -12.29
N LYS A 153 8.00 -19.72 -13.56
CA LYS A 153 8.77 -20.82 -14.14
C LYS A 153 10.24 -20.81 -13.68
N VAL A 154 10.77 -19.61 -13.44
CA VAL A 154 12.14 -19.38 -12.97
C VAL A 154 12.10 -18.35 -11.84
N VAL A 155 12.76 -18.64 -10.72
CA VAL A 155 12.88 -17.72 -9.58
C VAL A 155 14.34 -17.33 -9.39
N ILE A 156 14.63 -16.04 -9.50
CA ILE A 156 15.96 -15.45 -9.34
C ILE A 156 15.91 -14.52 -8.11
N VAL A 157 16.78 -14.75 -7.13
CA VAL A 157 16.90 -13.88 -5.97
C VAL A 157 18.13 -13.00 -6.05
N GLU A 158 17.98 -11.71 -5.74
CA GLU A 158 19.07 -10.75 -5.60
C GLU A 158 19.33 -10.54 -4.10
N VAL A 159 20.46 -11.04 -3.60
CA VAL A 159 20.83 -10.95 -2.19
C VAL A 159 21.30 -9.54 -1.86
N ASN A 160 20.72 -8.94 -0.80
CA ASN A 160 21.11 -7.64 -0.26
C ASN A 160 21.30 -7.73 1.25
N GLU A 161 22.52 -7.50 1.75
CA GLU A 161 22.87 -7.53 3.17
C GLU A 161 22.22 -6.41 3.99
N ASN A 162 21.76 -5.33 3.32
CA ASN A 162 21.03 -4.24 3.96
C ASN A 162 19.50 -4.51 4.08
N MET A 163 19.01 -5.64 3.55
CA MET A 163 17.62 -6.03 3.69
C MET A 163 17.38 -6.52 5.13
N PRO A 164 16.48 -5.88 5.91
CA PRO A 164 16.18 -6.35 7.26
C PRO A 164 15.49 -7.72 7.21
N ARG A 165 15.80 -8.56 8.16
CA ARG A 165 15.15 -9.85 8.36
C ARG A 165 13.84 -9.64 9.13
N CYS A 166 12.73 -9.57 8.41
CA CYS A 166 11.41 -9.41 9.02
C CYS A 166 10.87 -10.76 9.48
N LEU A 167 10.68 -10.92 10.78
CA LEU A 167 10.11 -12.14 11.34
C LEU A 167 8.62 -12.24 10.97
N GLY A 168 8.15 -13.47 10.75
CA GLY A 168 6.76 -13.72 10.34
C GLY A 168 6.21 -15.02 10.86
N GLY A 169 4.95 -15.28 10.58
CA GLY A 169 4.29 -16.53 10.95
C GLY A 169 4.34 -17.59 9.85
N PHE A 170 4.21 -17.15 8.59
CA PHE A 170 4.15 -18.00 7.40
C PHE A 170 4.36 -17.15 6.13
N ASP A 171 4.81 -17.80 5.05
CA ASP A 171 4.98 -17.21 3.71
C ASP A 171 5.87 -15.95 3.65
N ASN A 172 6.81 -15.81 4.60
CA ASN A 172 7.74 -14.68 4.66
C ASN A 172 9.17 -15.01 4.20
N CYS A 173 9.38 -16.22 3.66
CA CYS A 173 10.69 -16.69 3.17
C CYS A 173 10.55 -17.73 2.06
N ILE A 174 11.67 -17.98 1.36
CA ILE A 174 11.81 -19.00 0.34
C ILE A 174 13.05 -19.86 0.63
N HIS A 175 12.93 -21.16 0.46
CA HIS A 175 14.05 -22.08 0.64
C HIS A 175 14.90 -22.15 -0.64
N ILE A 176 16.21 -22.34 -0.52
CA ILE A 176 17.14 -22.43 -1.64
C ILE A 176 16.76 -23.49 -2.69
N SER A 177 16.04 -24.55 -2.30
CA SER A 177 15.55 -25.57 -3.24
C SER A 177 14.45 -25.06 -4.19
N GLU A 178 13.77 -23.97 -3.82
CA GLU A 178 12.72 -23.33 -4.62
C GLU A 178 13.26 -22.16 -5.48
N VAL A 179 14.55 -21.85 -5.37
CA VAL A 179 15.23 -20.79 -6.13
C VAL A 179 16.04 -21.41 -7.25
N ASP A 180 15.98 -20.84 -8.45
CA ASP A 180 16.75 -21.34 -9.61
C ASP A 180 18.13 -20.70 -9.69
N MET A 181 18.23 -19.39 -9.45
CA MET A 181 19.48 -18.63 -9.52
C MET A 181 19.59 -17.65 -8.36
N VAL A 182 20.82 -17.47 -7.89
CA VAL A 182 21.17 -16.52 -6.85
C VAL A 182 22.14 -15.50 -7.45
N VAL A 183 21.85 -14.22 -7.26
CA VAL A 183 22.73 -13.11 -7.66
C VAL A 183 23.08 -12.31 -6.40
N GLU A 184 24.36 -12.13 -6.14
CA GLU A 184 24.80 -11.22 -5.07
C GLU A 184 24.68 -9.78 -5.56
N GLY A 185 23.82 -9.00 -4.89
CA GLY A 185 23.62 -7.60 -5.18
C GLY A 185 24.81 -6.73 -4.77
N ARG A 186 24.69 -5.42 -4.99
CA ARG A 186 25.73 -4.45 -4.56
C ARG A 186 25.54 -3.98 -3.12
N ASN A 187 24.66 -4.61 -2.36
CA ASN A 187 24.28 -4.18 -1.02
C ASN A 187 23.88 -2.69 -0.97
N ASN A 188 23.07 -2.27 -1.93
CA ASN A 188 22.53 -0.92 -1.96
C ASN A 188 21.69 -0.67 -0.70
N PRO A 189 21.73 0.55 -0.12
CA PRO A 189 20.79 0.93 0.92
C PRO A 189 19.35 0.72 0.47
N MET A 190 18.48 0.33 1.39
CA MET A 190 17.06 0.18 1.10
C MET A 190 16.45 1.52 0.68
N GLY A 191 15.46 1.45 -0.21
CA GLY A 191 14.75 2.65 -0.66
C GLY A 191 14.05 3.33 0.51
N ILE A 192 14.09 4.66 0.56
CA ILE A 192 13.50 5.47 1.63
C ILE A 192 12.19 6.09 1.14
N LEU A 193 11.16 6.03 1.99
CA LEU A 193 9.90 6.75 1.82
C LEU A 193 9.77 7.78 2.96
N PRO A 194 10.26 9.02 2.76
CA PRO A 194 10.20 10.01 3.82
C PRO A 194 8.77 10.50 4.05
N SER A 195 8.43 10.80 5.30
CA SER A 195 7.22 11.53 5.66
C SER A 195 7.34 13.00 5.30
N GLY A 196 6.33 13.57 4.65
CA GLY A 196 6.20 15.03 4.51
C GLY A 196 5.94 15.70 5.87
N ALA A 197 6.28 17.00 5.97
CA ALA A 197 5.92 17.79 7.15
C ALA A 197 4.40 17.91 7.28
N ALA A 198 3.88 17.78 8.50
CA ALA A 198 2.46 17.95 8.79
C ALA A 198 2.01 19.39 8.55
N THR A 199 0.93 19.57 7.80
CA THR A 199 0.27 20.87 7.62
C THR A 199 -0.72 21.16 8.77
N GLU A 200 -1.16 22.40 8.93
CA GLU A 200 -2.20 22.73 9.91
C GLU A 200 -3.53 22.01 9.61
N VAL A 201 -3.82 21.76 8.34
CA VAL A 201 -4.98 20.97 7.92
C VAL A 201 -4.82 19.52 8.40
N ASP A 202 -3.64 18.92 8.22
CA ASP A 202 -3.37 17.55 8.70
C ASP A 202 -3.53 17.44 10.21
N LYS A 203 -3.08 18.42 10.97
CA LYS A 203 -3.24 18.46 12.43
C LYS A 203 -4.70 18.56 12.84
N ALA A 204 -5.49 19.43 12.19
CA ALA A 204 -6.91 19.59 12.51
C ALA A 204 -7.70 18.29 12.24
N VAL A 205 -7.44 17.64 11.11
CA VAL A 205 -8.06 16.33 10.78
C VAL A 205 -7.60 15.25 11.76
N ALA A 206 -6.31 15.17 12.06
CA ALA A 206 -5.75 14.17 12.98
C ALA A 206 -6.36 14.30 14.39
N GLN A 207 -6.56 15.53 14.89
CA GLN A 207 -7.20 15.78 16.17
C GLN A 207 -8.62 15.17 16.23
N LEU A 208 -9.44 15.40 15.20
CA LEU A 208 -10.80 14.87 15.13
C LEU A 208 -10.85 13.33 15.09
N ILE A 209 -9.82 12.70 14.53
CA ILE A 209 -9.70 11.23 14.47
C ILE A 209 -9.25 10.68 15.81
N VAL A 210 -8.20 11.25 16.41
CA VAL A 210 -7.63 10.77 17.69
C VAL A 210 -8.68 10.76 18.79
N GLU A 211 -9.57 11.77 18.83
CA GLU A 211 -10.71 11.83 19.76
C GLU A 211 -11.71 10.66 19.63
N GLN A 212 -11.68 9.95 18.51
CA GLN A 212 -12.56 8.81 18.23
C GLN A 212 -11.93 7.45 18.53
N ILE A 213 -10.63 7.40 18.84
CA ILE A 213 -9.87 6.17 19.04
C ILE A 213 -9.93 5.76 20.51
N PRO A 214 -10.44 4.56 20.86
CA PRO A 214 -10.45 4.08 22.24
C PRO A 214 -9.10 3.42 22.62
N ASP A 215 -8.85 3.27 23.90
CA ASP A 215 -7.79 2.41 24.43
C ASP A 215 -7.89 1.00 23.85
N GLY A 216 -6.75 0.42 23.49
CA GLY A 216 -6.69 -0.92 22.95
C GLY A 216 -7.17 -1.05 21.51
N ALA A 217 -7.47 0.05 20.82
CA ALA A 217 -7.81 0.03 19.40
C ALA A 217 -6.67 -0.60 18.56
N CYS A 218 -7.02 -1.40 17.57
CA CYS A 218 -6.08 -1.93 16.60
C CYS A 218 -6.07 -1.04 15.35
N LEU A 219 -4.90 -0.55 14.96
CA LEU A 219 -4.74 0.51 13.96
C LEU A 219 -4.28 -0.02 12.61
N GLN A 220 -4.87 0.52 11.55
CA GLN A 220 -4.31 0.58 10.20
C GLN A 220 -4.21 2.04 9.78
N LEU A 221 -3.01 2.46 9.40
CA LEU A 221 -2.71 3.79 8.88
C LEU A 221 -2.35 3.70 7.40
N GLY A 222 -2.97 4.53 6.57
CA GLY A 222 -2.60 4.69 5.17
C GLY A 222 -1.26 5.39 4.99
N ILE A 223 -0.92 5.69 3.75
CA ILE A 223 0.33 6.38 3.35
C ILE A 223 0.08 7.89 3.30
N GLY A 224 1.07 8.69 3.71
CA GLY A 224 1.07 10.13 3.51
C GLY A 224 1.09 10.98 4.78
N GLY A 225 1.04 12.30 4.61
CA GLY A 225 1.19 13.27 5.71
C GLY A 225 0.13 13.13 6.80
N MET A 226 -1.13 12.94 6.40
CA MET A 226 -2.28 12.83 7.33
C MET A 226 -2.16 11.62 8.27
N PRO A 227 -2.01 10.37 7.79
CA PRO A 227 -1.84 9.21 8.67
C PRO A 227 -0.60 9.32 9.58
N ASN A 228 0.48 9.90 9.10
CA ASN A 228 1.67 10.15 9.92
C ASN A 228 1.41 11.18 11.02
N THR A 229 0.62 12.21 10.73
CA THR A 229 0.21 13.21 11.73
C THR A 229 -0.68 12.59 12.80
N VAL A 230 -1.60 11.69 12.42
CA VAL A 230 -2.39 10.91 13.40
C VAL A 230 -1.45 10.09 14.30
N GLY A 231 -0.48 9.39 13.73
CA GLY A 231 0.51 8.63 14.50
C GLY A 231 1.28 9.49 15.50
N ALA A 232 1.77 10.67 15.08
CA ALA A 232 2.47 11.61 15.94
C ALA A 232 1.59 12.10 17.11
N MET A 233 0.34 12.46 16.84
CA MET A 233 -0.60 12.90 17.90
C MET A 233 -0.96 11.77 18.86
N LEU A 234 -1.06 10.53 18.37
CA LEU A 234 -1.26 9.37 19.23
C LEU A 234 -0.09 9.12 20.19
N CYS A 235 1.14 9.44 19.79
CA CYS A 235 2.31 9.36 20.67
C CYS A 235 2.17 10.30 21.88
N GLU A 236 1.59 11.47 21.68
CA GLU A 236 1.38 12.48 22.74
C GLU A 236 0.10 12.26 23.55
N SER A 237 -0.82 11.41 23.09
CA SER A 237 -2.10 11.14 23.75
C SER A 237 -1.96 10.29 25.00
N ASP A 238 -3.02 10.20 25.83
CA ASP A 238 -3.09 9.31 27.00
C ASP A 238 -3.52 7.88 26.65
N LEU A 239 -3.70 7.56 25.35
CA LEU A 239 -4.14 6.25 24.88
C LEU A 239 -3.13 5.14 25.19
N LYS A 240 -3.64 3.94 25.46
CA LYS A 240 -2.87 2.79 25.91
C LYS A 240 -3.24 1.53 25.17
N ASP A 241 -2.29 0.59 25.17
CA ASP A 241 -2.45 -0.77 24.66
C ASP A 241 -2.91 -0.85 23.20
N LEU A 242 -2.51 0.11 22.37
CA LEU A 242 -2.84 0.10 20.95
C LEU A 242 -2.29 -1.16 20.28
N GLY A 243 -3.00 -1.67 19.30
CA GLY A 243 -2.58 -2.76 18.43
C GLY A 243 -2.21 -2.25 17.04
N VAL A 244 -1.46 -3.06 16.31
CA VAL A 244 -1.13 -2.82 14.90
C VAL A 244 -1.51 -4.05 14.08
N HIS A 245 -2.31 -3.83 13.03
CA HIS A 245 -2.59 -4.80 11.99
C HIS A 245 -2.84 -4.00 10.71
N THR A 246 -1.84 -3.93 9.86
CA THR A 246 -1.80 -2.95 8.77
C THR A 246 -1.29 -3.59 7.47
N GLU A 247 -1.68 -3.03 6.35
CA GLU A 247 -1.11 -3.37 5.06
C GLU A 247 0.37 -2.97 5.00
N MET A 248 0.61 -1.69 5.11
CA MET A 248 1.95 -1.11 5.10
C MET A 248 2.40 -0.70 6.50
N TYR A 249 3.58 -1.12 6.90
CA TYR A 249 4.22 -0.66 8.12
C TYR A 249 5.03 0.61 7.83
N VAL A 250 4.76 1.69 8.59
CA VAL A 250 5.35 3.02 8.40
C VAL A 250 6.03 3.52 9.69
N ASP A 251 6.89 4.55 9.58
CA ASP A 251 7.66 5.10 10.72
C ASP A 251 6.77 5.48 11.92
N ALA A 252 5.54 5.92 11.69
CA ALA A 252 4.59 6.26 12.76
C ALA A 252 4.37 5.12 13.77
N TYR A 253 4.38 3.87 13.32
CA TYR A 253 4.26 2.72 14.24
C TYR A 253 5.50 2.50 15.09
N VAL A 254 6.68 2.79 14.54
CA VAL A 254 7.94 2.76 15.31
C VAL A 254 7.87 3.80 16.40
N ASP A 255 7.44 5.02 16.08
CA ASP A 255 7.30 6.11 17.07
C ASP A 255 6.30 5.74 18.16
N LEU A 256 5.15 5.18 17.81
CA LEU A 256 4.14 4.69 18.77
C LEU A 256 4.68 3.57 19.66
N ALA A 257 5.44 2.63 19.10
CA ALA A 257 6.05 1.55 19.87
C ALA A 257 7.11 2.06 20.84
N MET A 258 7.98 2.97 20.38
CA MET A 258 9.01 3.61 21.21
C MET A 258 8.43 4.51 22.30
N ALA A 259 7.26 5.13 22.05
CA ALA A 259 6.50 5.89 23.04
C ALA A 259 5.72 4.98 24.03
N GLY A 260 5.81 3.64 23.89
CA GLY A 260 5.11 2.69 24.75
C GLY A 260 3.58 2.64 24.55
N LYS A 261 3.08 3.17 23.44
CA LYS A 261 1.63 3.19 23.13
C LYS A 261 1.14 1.87 22.53
N VAL A 262 2.01 1.14 21.82
CA VAL A 262 1.70 -0.13 21.14
C VAL A 262 2.18 -1.30 21.97
N THR A 263 1.24 -2.09 22.49
CA THR A 263 1.51 -3.36 23.19
C THR A 263 0.94 -4.56 22.43
N CYS A 264 -0.05 -4.34 21.58
CA CYS A 264 -0.86 -5.39 20.93
C CYS A 264 -1.50 -6.37 21.93
N ALA A 265 -1.57 -6.04 23.23
CA ALA A 265 -2.03 -6.94 24.28
C ALA A 265 -3.53 -7.22 24.23
N ARG A 266 -4.31 -6.27 23.67
CA ARG A 266 -5.78 -6.39 23.58
C ARG A 266 -6.28 -6.92 22.25
N LYS A 267 -5.40 -7.28 21.31
CA LYS A 267 -5.80 -7.92 20.05
C LYS A 267 -6.45 -9.28 20.32
N ASN A 268 -7.51 -9.62 19.60
CA ASN A 268 -8.18 -10.92 19.70
C ASN A 268 -7.32 -12.05 19.11
N ILE A 269 -6.58 -11.73 18.05
CA ILE A 269 -5.63 -12.60 17.36
C ILE A 269 -4.25 -11.96 17.34
N ASP A 270 -3.20 -12.73 17.15
CA ASP A 270 -1.80 -12.25 17.06
C ASP A 270 -1.42 -11.31 18.23
N ARG A 271 -1.79 -11.70 19.45
CA ARG A 271 -1.47 -10.91 20.66
C ARG A 271 0.02 -10.67 20.78
N GLY A 272 0.39 -9.43 21.12
CA GLY A 272 1.77 -9.01 21.25
C GLY A 272 2.52 -8.90 19.93
N ARG A 273 1.82 -8.97 18.79
CA ARG A 273 2.41 -8.87 17.45
C ARG A 273 1.83 -7.69 16.66
N GLN A 274 2.72 -6.92 16.07
CA GLN A 274 2.43 -5.88 15.08
C GLN A 274 2.46 -6.54 13.70
N VAL A 275 1.28 -6.74 13.11
CA VAL A 275 1.12 -7.49 11.86
C VAL A 275 1.14 -6.55 10.66
N PHE A 276 1.88 -6.92 9.61
CA PHE A 276 1.96 -6.13 8.37
C PHE A 276 2.28 -7.01 7.15
N ALA A 277 1.93 -6.54 5.95
CA ALA A 277 2.22 -7.25 4.70
C ALA A 277 3.52 -6.78 4.05
N PHE A 278 3.78 -5.49 4.07
CA PHE A 278 5.03 -4.88 3.59
C PHE A 278 5.36 -3.62 4.38
N ALA A 279 6.57 -3.12 4.21
CA ALA A 279 7.05 -1.95 4.93
C ALA A 279 7.82 -1.01 4.01
N ALA A 280 7.64 0.29 4.21
CA ALA A 280 8.49 1.32 3.63
C ALA A 280 8.49 2.57 4.53
N GLY A 281 9.66 3.15 4.72
CA GLY A 281 9.86 4.30 5.58
C GLY A 281 11.31 4.74 5.56
N THR A 282 11.84 5.13 6.71
CA THR A 282 13.23 5.53 6.90
C THR A 282 14.10 4.37 7.41
N GLN A 283 15.39 4.57 7.48
CA GLN A 283 16.33 3.59 8.05
C GLN A 283 15.94 3.19 9.49
N LYS A 284 15.40 4.13 10.29
CA LYS A 284 14.90 3.87 11.64
C LYS A 284 13.84 2.75 11.66
N LEU A 285 12.93 2.74 10.69
CA LEU A 285 11.93 1.70 10.55
C LEU A 285 12.58 0.37 10.20
N TYR A 286 13.54 0.36 9.29
CA TYR A 286 14.22 -0.85 8.86
C TYR A 286 15.02 -1.49 9.99
N ASP A 287 15.75 -0.67 10.76
CA ASP A 287 16.47 -1.10 11.97
C ASP A 287 15.50 -1.65 13.05
N TYR A 288 14.30 -1.07 13.16
CA TYR A 288 13.29 -1.54 14.11
C TYR A 288 12.69 -2.89 13.73
N LEU A 289 12.51 -3.16 12.44
CA LEU A 289 11.91 -4.40 11.95
C LEU A 289 12.89 -5.58 11.95
N ASP A 290 14.21 -5.32 11.88
CA ASP A 290 15.23 -6.34 11.78
C ASP A 290 15.25 -7.25 13.01
N ASP A 291 15.03 -8.54 12.79
CA ASP A 291 14.95 -9.61 13.81
C ASP A 291 14.04 -9.26 15.02
N ASN A 292 13.03 -8.41 14.84
CA ASN A 292 12.15 -7.98 15.91
C ASN A 292 10.97 -8.93 16.13
N PRO A 293 10.95 -9.70 17.26
CA PRO A 293 9.87 -10.66 17.53
C PRO A 293 8.53 -10.00 17.88
N ALA A 294 8.46 -8.69 18.14
CA ALA A 294 7.20 -7.97 18.30
C ALA A 294 6.49 -7.69 16.97
N CYS A 295 7.20 -7.82 15.85
CA CYS A 295 6.71 -7.60 14.50
C CYS A 295 6.40 -8.94 13.81
N MET A 296 5.40 -8.97 12.95
CA MET A 296 4.99 -10.16 12.20
C MET A 296 4.69 -9.79 10.75
N ALA A 297 5.63 -10.07 9.86
CA ALA A 297 5.38 -10.04 8.43
C ALA A 297 4.46 -11.20 8.05
N ALA A 298 3.43 -10.93 7.26
CA ALA A 298 2.45 -11.93 6.84
C ALA A 298 1.98 -11.68 5.40
N PRO A 299 1.47 -12.71 4.68
CA PRO A 299 0.97 -12.51 3.34
C PRO A 299 -0.24 -11.58 3.30
N ILE A 300 -0.39 -10.87 2.19
CA ILE A 300 -1.47 -9.89 2.01
C ILE A 300 -2.86 -10.52 2.11
N SER A 301 -3.02 -11.77 1.71
CA SER A 301 -4.27 -12.54 1.88
C SER A 301 -4.65 -12.84 3.33
N TYR A 302 -3.74 -12.57 4.28
CA TYR A 302 -4.02 -12.62 5.71
C TYR A 302 -4.21 -11.23 6.29
N THR A 303 -3.27 -10.30 6.05
CA THR A 303 -3.33 -8.96 6.64
C THR A 303 -4.55 -8.18 6.17
N ASN A 304 -4.91 -8.32 4.90
CA ASN A 304 -6.02 -7.60 4.28
C ASN A 304 -7.31 -8.44 4.17
N ASP A 305 -7.32 -9.68 4.67
CA ASP A 305 -8.56 -10.46 4.68
C ASP A 305 -9.61 -9.79 5.55
N ILE A 306 -10.75 -9.47 4.95
CA ILE A 306 -11.86 -8.77 5.62
C ILE A 306 -12.31 -9.52 6.88
N ARG A 307 -12.29 -10.87 6.87
CA ARG A 307 -12.69 -11.69 8.02
C ARG A 307 -11.65 -11.61 9.13
N THR A 308 -10.37 -11.59 8.77
CA THR A 308 -9.26 -11.40 9.71
C THR A 308 -9.37 -10.05 10.39
N ILE A 309 -9.53 -8.96 9.62
CA ILE A 309 -9.71 -7.60 10.13
C ILE A 309 -10.95 -7.51 11.03
N ALA A 310 -12.09 -8.05 10.58
CA ALA A 310 -13.36 -8.04 11.31
C ALA A 310 -13.30 -8.83 12.63
N SER A 311 -12.40 -9.79 12.77
CA SER A 311 -12.21 -10.58 14.01
C SER A 311 -11.46 -9.82 15.11
N ILE A 312 -10.88 -8.67 14.80
CA ILE A 312 -10.14 -7.83 15.76
C ILE A 312 -11.07 -6.72 16.26
N ASP A 313 -11.42 -6.75 17.55
CA ASP A 313 -12.28 -5.75 18.16
C ASP A 313 -11.64 -4.35 18.13
N ASN A 314 -12.47 -3.31 18.04
CA ASN A 314 -12.06 -1.89 17.99
C ASN A 314 -11.03 -1.61 16.87
N PHE A 315 -11.23 -2.21 15.72
CA PHE A 315 -10.35 -1.96 14.57
C PHE A 315 -10.59 -0.56 14.00
N VAL A 316 -9.54 0.23 13.87
CA VAL A 316 -9.60 1.59 13.34
C VAL A 316 -8.77 1.67 12.06
N SER A 317 -9.43 1.89 10.93
CA SER A 317 -8.76 2.12 9.65
C SER A 317 -8.79 3.61 9.28
N ILE A 318 -7.66 4.15 8.83
CA ILE A 318 -7.48 5.57 8.49
C ILE A 318 -6.82 5.65 7.12
N ASN A 319 -7.57 6.11 6.12
CA ASN A 319 -7.14 6.16 4.73
C ASN A 319 -7.43 7.53 4.11
N ASN A 320 -6.58 7.96 3.19
CA ASN A 320 -6.75 9.20 2.45
C ASN A 320 -7.63 9.01 1.20
N ALA A 321 -8.31 10.07 0.80
CA ALA A 321 -9.01 10.14 -0.48
C ALA A 321 -8.58 11.37 -1.30
N VAL A 322 -8.79 11.30 -2.61
CA VAL A 322 -8.64 12.42 -3.54
C VAL A 322 -9.90 13.28 -3.51
N ASP A 323 -11.06 12.67 -3.67
CA ASP A 323 -12.37 13.35 -3.69
C ASP A 323 -13.44 12.46 -3.04
N VAL A 324 -14.51 13.11 -2.53
CA VAL A 324 -15.76 12.48 -2.08
C VAL A 324 -16.92 13.25 -2.67
N ASP A 325 -17.94 12.56 -3.19
CA ASP A 325 -19.14 13.22 -3.70
C ASP A 325 -20.28 13.30 -2.66
N LEU A 326 -21.32 14.08 -2.95
CA LEU A 326 -22.46 14.29 -2.05
C LEU A 326 -23.27 13.02 -1.74
N TYR A 327 -23.08 11.94 -2.51
CA TYR A 327 -23.67 10.62 -2.24
C TYR A 327 -22.81 9.78 -1.28
N GLY A 328 -21.55 10.20 -1.03
CA GLY A 328 -20.58 9.48 -0.22
C GLY A 328 -19.78 8.43 -0.98
N GLN A 329 -19.69 8.55 -2.31
CA GLN A 329 -18.74 7.79 -3.13
C GLN A 329 -17.34 8.37 -2.95
N VAL A 330 -16.33 7.52 -2.77
CA VAL A 330 -14.95 7.90 -2.49
C VAL A 330 -14.06 7.54 -3.67
N ASN A 331 -13.27 8.49 -4.13
CA ASN A 331 -12.18 8.28 -5.07
C ASN A 331 -10.84 8.44 -4.34
N GLY A 332 -10.05 7.38 -4.27
CA GLY A 332 -8.70 7.37 -3.71
C GLY A 332 -7.60 7.22 -4.77
N GLU A 333 -7.96 7.04 -6.04
CA GLU A 333 -7.04 6.52 -7.06
C GLU A 333 -6.71 7.50 -8.18
N THR A 334 -7.66 8.39 -8.56
CA THR A 334 -7.55 9.17 -9.79
C THR A 334 -7.82 10.65 -9.61
N ALA A 335 -7.31 11.47 -10.52
CA ALA A 335 -7.75 12.86 -10.73
C ALA A 335 -8.37 12.94 -12.13
N GLY A 336 -9.70 12.82 -12.21
CA GLY A 336 -10.39 12.56 -13.45
C GLY A 336 -9.89 11.28 -14.09
N ILE A 337 -9.48 11.33 -15.36
CA ILE A 337 -8.91 10.17 -16.08
C ILE A 337 -7.45 9.86 -15.73
N LYS A 338 -6.79 10.72 -14.94
CA LYS A 338 -5.37 10.55 -14.62
C LYS A 338 -5.21 9.62 -13.43
N GLN A 339 -4.56 8.46 -13.61
CA GLN A 339 -4.19 7.58 -12.54
C GLN A 339 -3.16 8.22 -11.61
N ILE A 340 -3.40 8.18 -10.29
CA ILE A 340 -2.53 8.74 -9.24
C ILE A 340 -1.92 7.63 -8.38
N SER A 341 -2.73 6.65 -7.97
CA SER A 341 -2.33 5.55 -7.09
C SER A 341 -2.94 4.23 -7.57
N GLY A 342 -3.45 3.42 -6.72
CA GLY A 342 -4.24 2.22 -6.95
C GLY A 342 -5.19 2.02 -5.77
N ALA A 343 -6.11 1.08 -5.88
CA ALA A 343 -7.04 0.76 -4.79
C ALA A 343 -6.30 0.27 -3.53
N GLY A 344 -5.19 -0.48 -3.72
CA GLY A 344 -4.51 -1.12 -2.61
C GLY A 344 -5.49 -1.95 -1.76
N GLY A 345 -5.33 -1.88 -0.45
CA GLY A 345 -6.22 -2.51 0.52
C GLY A 345 -7.26 -1.57 1.13
N GLN A 346 -7.47 -0.36 0.61
CA GLN A 346 -8.40 0.60 1.22
C GLN A 346 -9.80 -0.02 1.41
N GLN A 347 -10.35 -0.68 0.38
CA GLN A 347 -11.64 -1.36 0.48
C GLN A 347 -11.66 -2.47 1.53
N ASP A 348 -10.57 -3.23 1.64
CA ASP A 348 -10.44 -4.32 2.61
C ASP A 348 -10.57 -3.80 4.04
N PHE A 349 -9.82 -2.73 4.35
CA PHE A 349 -9.81 -2.13 5.68
C PHE A 349 -11.09 -1.34 5.98
N VAL A 350 -11.68 -0.66 5.00
CA VAL A 350 -12.97 0.02 5.17
C VAL A 350 -14.07 -0.98 5.54
N LEU A 351 -14.15 -2.10 4.83
CA LEU A 351 -15.14 -3.15 5.10
C LEU A 351 -14.83 -3.90 6.40
N GLY A 352 -13.59 -4.34 6.58
CA GLY A 352 -13.16 -5.08 7.76
C GLY A 352 -13.35 -4.29 9.06
N ALA A 353 -12.97 -3.00 9.06
CA ALA A 353 -13.16 -2.13 10.21
C ALA A 353 -14.65 -1.91 10.55
N TYR A 354 -15.52 -1.76 9.54
CA TYR A 354 -16.95 -1.65 9.80
C TYR A 354 -17.55 -2.93 10.41
N LEU A 355 -17.09 -4.10 9.98
CA LEU A 355 -17.54 -5.40 10.49
C LEU A 355 -16.92 -5.75 11.85
N SER A 356 -15.83 -5.13 12.23
CA SER A 356 -15.20 -5.27 13.55
C SER A 356 -16.12 -4.75 14.63
N LYS A 357 -16.22 -5.47 15.75
CA LYS A 357 -16.97 -5.02 16.91
C LYS A 357 -16.34 -3.77 17.52
N GLY A 358 -17.07 -2.65 17.49
CA GLY A 358 -16.56 -1.33 17.91
C GLY A 358 -15.62 -0.68 16.92
N GLY A 359 -15.43 -1.27 15.74
CA GLY A 359 -14.53 -0.77 14.71
C GLY A 359 -15.04 0.49 14.00
N LYS A 360 -14.10 1.25 13.43
CA LYS A 360 -14.38 2.51 12.72
C LYS A 360 -13.47 2.62 11.50
N SER A 361 -14.03 3.13 10.40
CA SER A 361 -13.29 3.43 9.18
C SER A 361 -13.39 4.92 8.88
N PHE A 362 -12.24 5.58 8.74
CA PHE A 362 -12.12 7.01 8.45
C PHE A 362 -11.52 7.22 7.06
N ILE A 363 -12.24 7.98 6.24
CA ILE A 363 -11.77 8.51 4.96
C ILE A 363 -11.42 9.99 5.18
N CYS A 364 -10.15 10.33 5.01
CA CYS A 364 -9.57 11.62 5.35
C CYS A 364 -9.18 12.39 4.10
N LEU A 365 -9.48 13.67 4.07
CA LEU A 365 -9.04 14.56 3.00
C LEU A 365 -9.01 16.00 3.51
N SER A 366 -8.10 16.84 2.96
CA SER A 366 -8.26 18.28 3.07
C SER A 366 -9.51 18.69 2.31
N SER A 367 -10.28 19.64 2.80
CA SER A 367 -11.52 20.07 2.13
C SER A 367 -11.29 20.68 0.75
N THR A 368 -10.08 21.20 0.49
CA THR A 368 -9.69 21.87 -0.76
C THR A 368 -8.29 21.46 -1.24
N PHE A 369 -7.99 21.81 -2.47
CA PHE A 369 -6.64 21.78 -3.06
C PHE A 369 -6.47 22.96 -4.02
N LYS A 370 -5.21 23.31 -4.30
CA LYS A 370 -4.87 24.26 -5.35
C LYS A 370 -4.70 23.54 -6.69
N ASP A 371 -5.43 23.97 -7.69
CA ASP A 371 -5.27 23.50 -9.06
C ASP A 371 -4.01 24.09 -9.72
N LYS A 372 -3.65 23.62 -10.91
CA LYS A 372 -2.47 24.09 -11.66
C LYS A 372 -2.48 25.58 -11.98
N ASP A 373 -3.66 26.18 -12.14
CA ASP A 373 -3.86 27.61 -12.37
C ASP A 373 -3.82 28.45 -11.08
N GLY A 374 -3.59 27.81 -9.92
CA GLY A 374 -3.58 28.43 -8.60
C GLY A 374 -4.96 28.60 -7.97
N SER A 375 -6.05 28.28 -8.68
CA SER A 375 -7.41 28.35 -8.12
C SER A 375 -7.64 27.29 -7.06
N MET A 376 -8.39 27.67 -6.03
CA MET A 376 -8.83 26.73 -4.98
C MET A 376 -10.03 25.93 -5.48
N LYS A 377 -10.01 24.62 -5.26
CA LYS A 377 -11.08 23.70 -5.64
C LYS A 377 -11.49 22.85 -4.45
N SER A 378 -12.79 22.54 -4.35
CA SER A 378 -13.31 21.63 -3.33
C SER A 378 -12.96 20.17 -3.66
N ARG A 379 -12.64 19.37 -2.61
CA ARG A 379 -12.54 17.90 -2.70
C ARG A 379 -13.85 17.21 -2.35
N ILE A 380 -14.78 17.92 -1.71
CA ILE A 380 -16.17 17.46 -1.61
C ILE A 380 -16.89 18.00 -2.85
N ARG A 381 -17.40 17.09 -3.68
CA ARG A 381 -17.93 17.40 -5.01
C ARG A 381 -19.41 17.09 -5.12
N PRO A 382 -20.14 17.77 -6.00
CA PRO A 382 -21.54 17.40 -6.32
C PRO A 382 -21.65 15.95 -6.81
N THR A 383 -20.77 15.55 -7.72
CA THR A 383 -20.53 14.19 -8.23
C THR A 383 -19.04 14.04 -8.47
N LEU A 384 -18.52 12.83 -8.47
CA LEU A 384 -17.15 12.58 -8.90
C LEU A 384 -16.96 13.07 -10.33
N GLN A 385 -15.75 13.50 -10.66
CA GLN A 385 -15.42 13.99 -12.01
C GLN A 385 -15.56 12.85 -13.04
N PRO A 386 -15.94 13.14 -14.29
CA PRO A 386 -15.92 12.14 -15.35
C PRO A 386 -14.56 11.46 -15.47
N GLY A 387 -14.55 10.12 -15.49
CA GLY A 387 -13.33 9.31 -15.51
C GLY A 387 -12.71 9.02 -14.14
N SER A 388 -13.22 9.61 -13.06
CA SER A 388 -12.79 9.23 -11.71
C SER A 388 -13.30 7.84 -11.34
N VAL A 389 -12.46 7.11 -10.62
CA VAL A 389 -12.77 5.76 -10.11
C VAL A 389 -13.53 5.88 -8.78
N VAL A 390 -14.47 4.99 -8.53
CA VAL A 390 -15.10 4.81 -7.21
C VAL A 390 -14.30 3.75 -6.47
N THR A 391 -13.37 4.16 -5.63
CA THR A 391 -12.56 3.26 -4.81
C THR A 391 -13.41 2.64 -3.71
N ASP A 392 -14.16 3.45 -2.95
CA ASP A 392 -15.15 2.93 -2.00
C ASP A 392 -16.54 3.36 -2.40
N THR A 393 -17.44 2.38 -2.48
CA THR A 393 -18.83 2.64 -2.78
C THR A 393 -19.52 3.36 -1.63
N ARG A 394 -20.53 4.16 -1.93
CA ARG A 394 -21.29 4.94 -0.93
C ARG A 394 -21.90 4.09 0.20
N VAL A 395 -22.11 2.79 -0.01
CA VAL A 395 -22.66 1.89 1.02
C VAL A 395 -21.58 1.44 2.01
N ASN A 396 -20.30 1.49 1.63
CA ASN A 396 -19.17 1.09 2.46
C ASN A 396 -18.63 2.24 3.31
N THR A 397 -18.64 3.47 2.78
CA THR A 397 -18.12 4.67 3.47
C THR A 397 -18.79 4.85 4.83
N MET A 398 -17.96 4.92 5.89
CA MET A 398 -18.45 5.11 7.26
C MET A 398 -18.24 6.55 7.73
N TYR A 399 -17.02 6.95 8.08
CA TYR A 399 -16.71 8.32 8.46
C TYR A 399 -15.96 9.04 7.34
N VAL A 400 -16.29 10.30 7.12
CA VAL A 400 -15.54 11.23 6.29
C VAL A 400 -15.07 12.38 7.17
N VAL A 401 -13.78 12.74 7.05
CA VAL A 401 -13.15 13.76 7.91
C VAL A 401 -12.42 14.78 7.05
N THR A 402 -12.70 16.04 7.33
CA THR A 402 -11.93 17.19 6.84
C THR A 402 -11.51 18.06 8.04
N GLU A 403 -10.76 19.13 7.81
CA GLU A 403 -10.42 20.11 8.83
C GLU A 403 -11.64 20.84 9.43
N TYR A 404 -12.80 20.70 8.81
CA TYR A 404 -14.07 21.32 9.29
C TYR A 404 -14.96 20.36 10.08
N GLY A 405 -14.60 19.09 10.19
CA GLY A 405 -15.36 18.15 11.01
C GLY A 405 -15.25 16.69 10.60
N CYS A 406 -15.88 15.84 11.39
CA CYS A 406 -15.99 14.39 11.19
C CYS A 406 -17.47 14.00 11.15
N VAL A 407 -17.90 13.33 10.08
CA VAL A 407 -19.30 12.92 9.89
C VAL A 407 -19.42 11.44 9.58
N CYS A 408 -20.39 10.77 10.20
CA CYS A 408 -20.73 9.37 9.88
C CYS A 408 -21.84 9.35 8.84
N LEU A 409 -21.65 8.55 7.78
CA LEU A 409 -22.60 8.42 6.66
C LEU A 409 -23.44 7.13 6.70
N LYS A 410 -23.15 6.21 7.63
CA LYS A 410 -23.89 4.96 7.75
C LYS A 410 -25.32 5.19 8.18
N GLY A 411 -26.25 4.50 7.51
CA GLY A 411 -27.68 4.58 7.83
C GLY A 411 -28.40 5.84 7.35
N LEU A 412 -27.69 6.79 6.73
CA LEU A 412 -28.26 8.06 6.26
C LEU A 412 -28.82 7.94 4.83
N SER A 413 -29.94 8.63 4.61
CA SER A 413 -30.49 8.89 3.27
C SER A 413 -29.58 9.81 2.45
N VAL A 414 -29.79 9.90 1.14
CA VAL A 414 -28.94 10.75 0.28
C VAL A 414 -29.00 12.24 0.66
N TRP A 415 -30.14 12.74 1.13
CA TRP A 415 -30.23 14.14 1.54
C TRP A 415 -29.53 14.42 2.87
N GLU A 416 -29.55 13.47 3.82
CA GLU A 416 -28.79 13.57 5.06
C GLU A 416 -27.29 13.50 4.80
N ARG A 417 -26.86 12.62 3.87
CA ARG A 417 -25.47 12.56 3.43
C ARG A 417 -24.98 13.88 2.83
N ALA A 418 -25.78 14.46 1.92
CA ALA A 418 -25.47 15.76 1.33
C ALA A 418 -25.33 16.85 2.40
N GLU A 419 -26.27 16.91 3.36
CA GLU A 419 -26.21 17.85 4.48
C GLU A 419 -24.92 17.68 5.29
N LYS A 420 -24.59 16.45 5.70
CA LYS A 420 -23.39 16.14 6.48
C LYS A 420 -22.11 16.48 5.72
N LEU A 421 -22.00 16.09 4.47
CA LEU A 421 -20.81 16.35 3.66
C LEU A 421 -20.62 17.84 3.38
N ILE A 422 -21.71 18.58 3.12
CA ILE A 422 -21.66 20.03 2.95
C ILE A 422 -21.23 20.73 4.23
N SER A 423 -21.65 20.22 5.42
CA SER A 423 -21.26 20.82 6.70
C SER A 423 -19.75 20.78 6.96
N ILE A 424 -19.05 19.78 6.41
CA ILE A 424 -17.59 19.63 6.54
C ILE A 424 -16.83 20.10 5.29
N ALA A 425 -17.50 20.67 4.28
CA ALA A 425 -16.86 21.31 3.14
C ALA A 425 -16.29 22.68 3.56
N HIS A 426 -15.29 23.15 2.79
CA HIS A 426 -14.78 24.52 2.96
C HIS A 426 -15.93 25.54 2.82
N PRO A 427 -16.04 26.54 3.69
CA PRO A 427 -17.17 27.49 3.70
C PRO A 427 -17.47 28.11 2.35
N ASP A 428 -16.46 28.49 1.58
CA ASP A 428 -16.62 29.17 0.29
C ASP A 428 -17.32 28.30 -0.77
N PHE A 429 -17.36 26.99 -0.60
CA PHE A 429 -17.97 26.06 -1.56
C PHE A 429 -19.35 25.54 -1.10
N ARG A 430 -19.80 25.82 0.13
CA ARG A 430 -21.05 25.24 0.67
C ARG A 430 -22.27 25.66 -0.14
N GLU A 431 -22.40 26.95 -0.49
CA GLU A 431 -23.53 27.45 -1.30
C GLU A 431 -23.58 26.86 -2.71
N GLU A 432 -22.41 26.62 -3.33
CA GLU A 432 -22.34 25.93 -4.62
C GLU A 432 -22.81 24.48 -4.50
N LEU A 433 -22.36 23.79 -3.45
CA LEU A 433 -22.75 22.41 -3.17
C LEU A 433 -24.23 22.27 -2.86
N ILE A 434 -24.83 23.22 -2.11
CA ILE A 434 -26.28 23.25 -1.84
C ILE A 434 -27.06 23.38 -3.14
N ARG A 435 -26.69 24.34 -4.00
CA ARG A 435 -27.35 24.52 -5.31
C ARG A 435 -27.26 23.26 -6.18
N ALA A 436 -26.09 22.62 -6.18
CA ALA A 436 -25.92 21.36 -6.89
C ALA A 436 -26.79 20.23 -6.31
N ALA A 437 -26.90 20.12 -4.98
CA ALA A 437 -27.75 19.16 -4.31
C ALA A 437 -29.24 19.39 -4.59
N GLU A 438 -29.68 20.66 -4.68
CA GLU A 438 -31.05 21.03 -5.09
C GLU A 438 -31.34 20.60 -6.54
N GLN A 439 -30.41 20.83 -7.46
CA GLN A 439 -30.53 20.41 -8.87
C GLN A 439 -30.59 18.89 -8.99
N GLN A 440 -29.81 18.18 -8.19
CA GLN A 440 -29.78 16.69 -8.15
C GLN A 440 -30.98 16.09 -7.40
N LYS A 441 -31.86 16.90 -6.80
CA LYS A 441 -33.01 16.46 -5.99
C LYS A 441 -32.61 15.64 -4.76
N ILE A 442 -31.44 15.93 -4.18
CA ILE A 442 -30.93 15.31 -2.94
C ILE A 442 -30.79 16.35 -1.81
N TRP A 443 -31.37 17.52 -1.94
CA TRP A 443 -31.45 18.54 -0.90
C TRP A 443 -32.88 18.63 -0.38
N TYR A 444 -33.06 18.35 0.90
CA TYR A 444 -34.39 18.40 1.52
C TYR A 444 -34.75 19.84 1.86
N PRO A 445 -35.99 20.33 1.61
CA PRO A 445 -36.34 21.75 1.79
C PRO A 445 -36.13 22.29 3.22
N HIS A 446 -36.15 21.41 4.23
CA HIS A 446 -35.95 21.79 5.64
C HIS A 446 -34.49 21.67 6.10
N ASN A 447 -33.53 21.29 5.22
CA ASN A 447 -32.13 21.27 5.59
C ASN A 447 -31.67 22.68 6.00
N ARG A 448 -30.92 22.75 7.10
CA ARG A 448 -30.34 24.01 7.55
C ARG A 448 -29.20 24.42 6.63
N ARG A 449 -29.12 25.70 6.32
CA ARG A 449 -28.07 26.33 5.53
C ARG A 449 -27.04 27.02 6.41
#